data_ad1e408bc4b9b4e54317ac2adb5f7d0f
#
_entry.id   ad1e408bc4b9b4e54317ac2adb5f7d0f
#
_cell.length_a   1.000
_cell.length_b   1.000
_cell.length_c   1.000
_cell.angle_alpha   90.00
_cell.angle_beta   90.00
_cell.angle_gamma   90.00
#
_symmetry.space_group_name_H-M   'P 1'
#
loop_
_entity.id
_entity.type
_entity.pdbx_description
1 polymer ?
#
loop_
_entity_poly.entity_id
_entity_poly.type
_entity_poly.pdbx_seq_one_letter_code
_entity_poly.pdbx_strand_id
1 'polypeptide(L)'
;MGKLIIPENYRSCLSSYETQEAIGMIKILMQKKLCMALKLKRVTAPLFVDPASGLNDDLNGVERPVSFDIPDAHMEAQVVHSLAKWKRMALYNYDFPVGKGLLCDMNAIRRDEELDNLHSAYVDQWDWEKVITEEDRNFDYLMTTVNRIVESICNTLDEVKYQYEHLHTELCREVSFITSQELED
;
A
#
# COMPACT_ATOMS: atom_id res chain seq x y z
N MET A 1 0.77 -21.96 -13.44
CA MET A 1 0.21 -20.88 -14.26
C MET A 1 -1.10 -20.45 -13.61
N GLY A 2 -1.13 -19.26 -13.02
CA GLY A 2 -2.32 -18.71 -12.37
C GLY A 2 -3.50 -18.70 -13.36
N LYS A 3 -4.70 -18.97 -12.87
CA LYS A 3 -5.89 -19.08 -13.72
C LYS A 3 -6.65 -17.74 -13.70
N LEU A 4 -6.55 -16.97 -14.78
CA LEU A 4 -7.40 -15.82 -14.99
C LEU A 4 -8.85 -16.29 -15.25
N ILE A 5 -9.79 -15.83 -14.43
CA ILE A 5 -11.21 -16.13 -14.54
C ILE A 5 -11.92 -14.87 -15.02
N ILE A 6 -12.50 -14.95 -16.21
CA ILE A 6 -13.34 -13.88 -16.78
C ILE A 6 -14.76 -14.46 -16.90
N PRO A 7 -15.73 -13.94 -16.11
CA PRO A 7 -17.12 -14.41 -16.21
C PRO A 7 -17.69 -14.17 -17.62
N GLU A 8 -18.48 -15.12 -18.12
CA GLU A 8 -19.24 -14.90 -19.36
C GLU A 8 -20.11 -13.65 -19.21
N ASN A 9 -20.12 -12.83 -20.25
CA ASN A 9 -20.87 -11.57 -20.30
C ASN A 9 -20.41 -10.48 -19.31
N TYR A 10 -19.21 -10.60 -18.73
CA TYR A 10 -18.67 -9.52 -17.90
C TYR A 10 -18.58 -8.22 -18.70
N ARG A 11 -19.11 -7.14 -18.12
CA ARG A 11 -18.96 -5.78 -18.62
C ARG A 11 -18.53 -4.87 -17.47
N SER A 12 -17.53 -4.05 -17.73
CA SER A 12 -17.14 -3.02 -16.79
C SER A 12 -18.26 -2.00 -16.59
N CYS A 13 -18.47 -1.57 -15.34
CA CYS A 13 -19.41 -0.49 -15.00
C CYS A 13 -18.95 0.87 -15.53
N LEU A 14 -17.64 1.04 -15.69
CA LEU A 14 -17.01 2.27 -16.17
C LEU A 14 -16.31 2.01 -17.51
N SER A 15 -16.30 3.01 -18.37
CA SER A 15 -15.41 3.03 -19.54
C SER A 15 -13.95 3.07 -19.12
N SER A 16 -13.02 2.78 -20.03
CA SER A 16 -11.59 2.88 -19.74
C SER A 16 -11.16 4.29 -19.34
N TYR A 17 -11.79 5.32 -19.93
CA TYR A 17 -11.54 6.72 -19.58
C TYR A 17 -11.99 7.02 -18.14
N GLU A 18 -13.24 6.74 -17.81
CA GLU A 18 -13.79 6.92 -16.47
C GLU A 18 -13.00 6.11 -15.41
N THR A 19 -12.53 4.92 -15.77
CA THR A 19 -11.69 4.11 -14.88
C THR A 19 -10.39 4.84 -14.53
N GLN A 20 -9.73 5.49 -15.49
CA GLN A 20 -8.50 6.25 -15.23
C GLN A 20 -8.79 7.50 -14.38
N GLU A 21 -9.88 8.20 -14.61
CA GLU A 21 -10.31 9.32 -13.77
C GLU A 21 -10.60 8.87 -12.33
N ALA A 22 -11.34 7.76 -12.18
CA ALA A 22 -11.65 7.19 -10.86
C ALA A 22 -10.39 6.76 -10.10
N ILE A 23 -9.41 6.13 -10.75
CA ILE A 23 -8.11 5.78 -10.15
C ILE A 23 -7.40 7.05 -9.66
N GLY A 24 -7.32 8.09 -10.50
CA GLY A 24 -6.72 9.37 -10.13
C GLY A 24 -7.41 10.01 -8.92
N MET A 25 -8.75 10.02 -8.91
CA MET A 25 -9.56 10.52 -7.80
C MET A 25 -9.31 9.72 -6.51
N ILE A 26 -9.34 8.38 -6.57
CA ILE A 26 -9.06 7.50 -5.43
C ILE A 26 -7.68 7.79 -4.85
N LYS A 27 -6.65 7.92 -5.69
CA LYS A 27 -5.28 8.18 -5.23
C LYS A 27 -5.18 9.49 -4.45
N ILE A 28 -5.82 10.55 -4.91
CA ILE A 28 -5.82 11.86 -4.25
C ILE A 28 -6.60 11.81 -2.93
N LEU A 29 -7.83 11.30 -2.97
CA LEU A 29 -8.72 11.28 -1.82
C LEU A 29 -8.20 10.38 -0.69
N MET A 30 -7.82 9.15 -1.02
CA MET A 30 -7.33 8.20 -0.02
C MET A 30 -6.04 8.69 0.63
N GLN A 31 -5.08 9.20 -0.16
CA GLN A 31 -3.86 9.80 0.37
C GLN A 31 -4.16 10.93 1.36
N LYS A 32 -5.06 11.85 0.99
CA LYS A 32 -5.45 12.98 1.85
C LYS A 32 -6.09 12.51 3.15
N LYS A 33 -7.09 11.61 3.06
CA LYS A 33 -7.81 11.09 4.22
C LYS A 33 -6.89 10.31 5.16
N LEU A 34 -6.05 9.44 4.61
CA LEU A 34 -5.11 8.65 5.39
C LEU A 34 -4.07 9.53 6.10
N CYS A 35 -3.51 10.53 5.40
CA CYS A 35 -2.59 11.50 6.00
C CYS A 35 -3.24 12.27 7.15
N MET A 36 -4.51 12.66 7.03
CA MET A 36 -5.26 13.36 8.10
C MET A 36 -5.54 12.41 9.28
N ALA A 37 -6.09 11.22 9.01
CA ALA A 37 -6.52 10.27 10.02
C ALA A 37 -5.36 9.77 10.90
N LEU A 38 -4.22 9.49 10.29
CA LEU A 38 -3.05 8.91 10.95
C LEU A 38 -1.95 9.94 11.28
N LYS A 39 -2.15 11.21 10.93
CA LYS A 39 -1.16 12.29 11.10
C LYS A 39 0.14 12.03 10.33
N LEU A 40 -0.01 11.61 9.06
CA LEU A 40 1.11 11.33 8.18
C LEU A 40 1.46 12.54 7.31
N LYS A 41 2.71 12.56 6.83
CA LYS A 41 3.19 13.50 5.85
C LYS A 41 3.65 12.72 4.61
N ARG A 42 3.16 13.13 3.42
CA ARG A 42 3.61 12.50 2.19
C ARG A 42 5.09 12.83 1.93
N VAL A 43 5.86 11.80 1.60
CA VAL A 43 7.25 11.88 1.16
C VAL A 43 7.44 11.13 -0.16
N THR A 44 8.50 11.43 -0.89
CA THR A 44 8.88 10.68 -2.09
C THR A 44 9.78 9.52 -1.69
N ALA A 45 9.44 8.31 -2.13
CA ALA A 45 10.22 7.11 -1.91
C ALA A 45 11.06 6.74 -3.15
N PRO A 46 12.16 5.99 -2.99
CA PRO A 46 12.91 5.47 -4.12
C PRO A 46 12.14 4.36 -4.84
N LEU A 47 12.31 4.28 -6.15
CA LEU A 47 11.84 3.15 -6.96
C LEU A 47 12.80 1.96 -6.88
N PHE A 48 14.08 2.24 -6.72
CA PHE A 48 15.16 1.25 -6.65
C PHE A 48 16.19 1.68 -5.60
N VAL A 49 16.95 0.73 -5.14
CA VAL A 49 18.01 0.92 -4.13
C VAL A 49 19.25 0.14 -4.53
N ASP A 50 20.39 0.52 -3.96
CA ASP A 50 21.61 -0.25 -3.99
C ASP A 50 21.42 -1.53 -3.15
N PRO A 51 21.67 -2.73 -3.70
CA PRO A 51 21.63 -3.98 -2.95
C PRO A 51 22.50 -3.97 -1.69
N ALA A 52 23.68 -3.33 -1.76
CA ALA A 52 24.61 -3.24 -0.64
C ALA A 52 24.06 -2.39 0.54
N SER A 53 23.05 -1.54 0.29
CA SER A 53 22.39 -0.76 1.35
C SER A 53 21.59 -1.61 2.32
N GLY A 54 21.19 -2.83 1.93
CA GLY A 54 20.31 -3.70 2.71
C GLY A 54 18.88 -3.18 2.87
N LEU A 55 18.50 -2.13 2.13
CA LEU A 55 17.20 -1.49 2.25
C LEU A 55 16.08 -2.22 1.48
N ASN A 56 16.44 -3.03 0.47
CA ASN A 56 15.45 -3.88 -0.18
C ASN A 56 15.02 -5.01 0.76
N ASP A 57 13.81 -5.49 0.59
CA ASP A 57 13.26 -6.57 1.39
C ASP A 57 13.12 -7.82 0.52
N ASP A 58 13.58 -8.96 1.02
CA ASP A 58 13.49 -10.23 0.30
C ASP A 58 12.12 -10.90 0.47
N LEU A 59 11.15 -10.20 1.06
CA LEU A 59 9.81 -10.70 1.38
C LEU A 59 9.87 -11.97 2.23
N ASN A 60 9.54 -13.12 1.64
CA ASN A 60 9.65 -14.42 2.31
C ASN A 60 11.01 -15.12 2.06
N GLY A 61 11.96 -14.44 1.38
CA GLY A 61 13.33 -14.88 1.17
C GLY A 61 13.56 -15.72 -0.10
N VAL A 62 12.55 -15.87 -0.94
CA VAL A 62 12.65 -16.65 -2.20
C VAL A 62 12.41 -15.80 -3.45
N GLU A 63 11.75 -14.68 -3.33
CA GLU A 63 11.49 -13.77 -4.44
C GLU A 63 12.75 -13.06 -4.87
N ARG A 64 12.95 -13.04 -6.19
CA ARG A 64 14.11 -12.42 -6.80
C ARG A 64 13.78 -10.98 -7.20
N PRO A 65 14.58 -9.98 -6.81
CA PRO A 65 14.40 -8.61 -7.27
C PRO A 65 14.65 -8.48 -8.77
N VAL A 66 14.09 -7.45 -9.38
CA VAL A 66 14.49 -7.00 -10.70
C VAL A 66 15.73 -6.12 -10.53
N SER A 67 16.86 -6.59 -11.03
CA SER A 67 18.14 -5.87 -11.00
C SER A 67 18.48 -5.30 -12.36
N PHE A 68 19.23 -4.20 -12.34
CA PHE A 68 19.80 -3.55 -13.51
C PHE A 68 21.08 -2.80 -13.13
N ASP A 69 21.97 -2.60 -14.10
CA ASP A 69 23.19 -1.84 -13.91
C ASP A 69 22.98 -0.33 -14.15
N ILE A 70 23.76 0.49 -13.46
CA ILE A 70 23.88 1.94 -13.69
C ILE A 70 25.34 2.21 -14.03
N PRO A 71 25.70 2.22 -15.33
CA PRO A 71 27.11 2.25 -15.76
C PRO A 71 27.90 3.45 -15.21
N ASP A 72 27.31 4.64 -15.25
CA ASP A 72 27.99 5.86 -14.78
C ASP A 72 28.21 5.89 -13.26
N ALA A 73 27.39 5.14 -12.51
CA ALA A 73 27.55 4.98 -11.06
C ALA A 73 28.42 3.76 -10.69
N HIS A 74 28.80 2.93 -11.65
CA HIS A 74 29.53 1.67 -11.46
C HIS A 74 28.87 0.76 -10.42
N MET A 75 27.54 0.69 -10.44
CA MET A 75 26.76 -0.08 -9.45
C MET A 75 25.61 -0.86 -10.09
N GLU A 76 25.17 -1.89 -9.39
CA GLU A 76 23.88 -2.55 -9.61
C GLU A 76 22.81 -1.86 -8.76
N ALA A 77 21.59 -1.84 -9.27
CA ALA A 77 20.41 -1.37 -8.56
C ALA A 77 19.31 -2.43 -8.59
N GLN A 78 18.46 -2.43 -7.57
CA GLN A 78 17.32 -3.33 -7.46
C GLN A 78 16.03 -2.53 -7.29
N VAL A 79 15.03 -2.84 -8.11
CA VAL A 79 13.67 -2.33 -7.88
C VAL A 79 13.17 -2.85 -6.54
N VAL A 80 12.60 -1.98 -5.73
CA VAL A 80 12.17 -2.33 -4.38
C VAL A 80 11.03 -3.35 -4.39
N HIS A 81 11.11 -4.33 -3.49
CA HIS A 81 10.01 -5.25 -3.18
C HIS A 81 9.10 -4.71 -2.07
N SER A 82 9.71 -3.99 -1.12
CA SER A 82 9.07 -3.34 0.01
C SER A 82 9.88 -2.12 0.43
N LEU A 83 9.22 -1.14 0.99
CA LEU A 83 9.85 0.06 1.55
C LEU A 83 9.91 0.04 3.09
N ALA A 84 9.64 -1.09 3.75
CA ALA A 84 9.57 -1.15 5.21
C ALA A 84 10.86 -0.66 5.87
N LYS A 85 12.02 -1.17 5.45
CA LYS A 85 13.33 -0.75 5.97
C LYS A 85 13.64 0.69 5.62
N TRP A 86 13.40 1.10 4.38
CA TRP A 86 13.62 2.47 3.92
C TRP A 86 12.76 3.47 4.70
N LYS A 87 11.49 3.20 4.93
CA LYS A 87 10.58 4.08 5.69
C LYS A 87 11.08 4.31 7.11
N ARG A 88 11.55 3.27 7.80
CA ARG A 88 12.13 3.40 9.15
C ARG A 88 13.37 4.28 9.14
N MET A 89 14.27 4.07 8.19
CA MET A 89 15.43 4.95 7.98
C MET A 89 15.00 6.39 7.66
N ALA A 90 14.00 6.58 6.80
CA ALA A 90 13.49 7.90 6.44
C ALA A 90 12.83 8.63 7.62
N LEU A 91 12.10 7.93 8.48
CA LEU A 91 11.56 8.50 9.72
C LEU A 91 12.67 9.07 10.60
N TYR A 92 13.77 8.34 10.74
CA TYR A 92 14.94 8.78 11.50
C TYR A 92 15.65 9.96 10.81
N ASN A 93 15.97 9.83 9.52
CA ASN A 93 16.74 10.85 8.78
C ASN A 93 15.97 12.17 8.59
N TYR A 94 14.64 12.14 8.62
CA TYR A 94 13.80 13.33 8.47
C TYR A 94 13.26 13.85 9.82
N ASP A 95 13.77 13.34 10.93
CA ASP A 95 13.43 13.76 12.30
C ASP A 95 11.91 13.75 12.57
N PHE A 96 11.20 12.67 12.18
CA PHE A 96 9.78 12.57 12.46
C PHE A 96 9.51 12.41 13.96
N PRO A 97 8.72 13.31 14.56
CA PRO A 97 8.42 13.23 15.99
C PRO A 97 7.43 12.11 16.29
N VAL A 98 7.42 11.67 17.55
CA VAL A 98 6.43 10.70 18.07
C VAL A 98 5.01 11.16 17.76
N GLY A 99 4.16 10.22 17.36
CA GLY A 99 2.78 10.45 16.97
C GLY A 99 2.60 10.97 15.53
N LYS A 100 3.69 11.15 14.78
CA LYS A 100 3.69 11.49 13.35
C LYS A 100 4.30 10.35 12.53
N GLY A 101 4.00 10.36 11.24
CA GLY A 101 4.53 9.38 10.32
C GLY A 101 4.65 9.88 8.90
N LEU A 102 5.19 9.06 8.04
CA LEU A 102 5.26 9.30 6.61
C LEU A 102 4.31 8.38 5.83
N LEU A 103 3.91 8.84 4.67
CA LEU A 103 3.20 8.07 3.65
C LEU A 103 3.92 8.29 2.33
N CYS A 104 4.11 7.24 1.55
CA CYS A 104 4.65 7.31 0.20
C CYS A 104 3.86 6.40 -0.76
N ASP A 105 3.94 6.73 -2.03
CA ASP A 105 3.57 5.79 -3.08
C ASP A 105 4.73 4.81 -3.25
N MET A 106 4.42 3.52 -3.29
CA MET A 106 5.38 2.47 -3.60
C MET A 106 4.97 1.77 -4.89
N ASN A 107 5.92 1.69 -5.82
CA ASN A 107 5.78 0.89 -7.03
C ASN A 107 6.76 -0.27 -6.94
N ALA A 108 6.28 -1.50 -7.09
CA ALA A 108 7.10 -2.70 -7.01
C ALA A 108 6.82 -3.64 -8.17
N ILE A 109 7.79 -4.50 -8.46
CA ILE A 109 7.67 -5.55 -9.47
C ILE A 109 7.80 -6.89 -8.77
N ARG A 110 6.76 -7.71 -8.86
CA ARG A 110 6.68 -9.07 -8.34
C ARG A 110 6.98 -10.05 -9.49
N ARG A 111 8.25 -10.19 -9.86
CA ARG A 111 8.63 -10.97 -11.04
C ARG A 111 8.35 -12.47 -10.93
N ASP A 112 8.33 -12.99 -9.73
CA ASP A 112 8.11 -14.41 -9.45
C ASP A 112 6.66 -14.72 -8.98
N GLU A 113 5.75 -13.72 -9.08
CA GLU A 113 4.36 -13.87 -8.67
C GLU A 113 3.59 -14.83 -9.57
N GLU A 114 2.74 -15.65 -8.96
CA GLU A 114 1.75 -16.44 -9.69
C GLU A 114 0.53 -15.56 -10.01
N LEU A 115 0.41 -15.18 -11.28
CA LEU A 115 -0.57 -14.20 -11.72
C LEU A 115 -1.98 -14.79 -11.82
N ASP A 116 -2.96 -14.10 -11.23
CA ASP A 116 -4.38 -14.44 -11.29
C ASP A 116 -5.25 -13.15 -11.28
N ASN A 117 -6.52 -13.25 -10.91
CA ASN A 117 -7.42 -12.09 -10.84
C ASN A 117 -7.08 -11.10 -9.71
N LEU A 118 -6.30 -11.50 -8.71
CA LEU A 118 -5.95 -10.71 -7.53
C LEU A 118 -4.46 -10.35 -7.48
N HIS A 119 -3.60 -11.17 -8.11
CA HIS A 119 -2.16 -11.03 -8.06
C HIS A 119 -1.61 -10.53 -9.39
N SER A 120 -0.89 -9.42 -9.34
CA SER A 120 -0.27 -8.77 -10.50
C SER A 120 1.25 -8.70 -10.34
N ALA A 121 1.97 -8.76 -11.44
CA ALA A 121 3.41 -8.54 -11.47
C ALA A 121 3.80 -7.10 -11.10
N TYR A 122 2.90 -6.14 -11.28
CA TYR A 122 3.09 -4.74 -10.90
C TYR A 122 2.23 -4.41 -9.69
N VAL A 123 2.84 -3.75 -8.70
CA VAL A 123 2.17 -3.29 -7.49
C VAL A 123 2.30 -1.77 -7.38
N ASP A 124 1.17 -1.11 -7.18
CA ASP A 124 1.05 0.31 -6.88
C ASP A 124 0.25 0.46 -5.58
N GLN A 125 0.90 0.85 -4.50
CA GLN A 125 0.27 0.91 -3.18
C GLN A 125 0.64 2.18 -2.42
N TRP A 126 -0.23 2.58 -1.48
CA TRP A 126 0.15 3.51 -0.42
C TRP A 126 0.86 2.73 0.68
N ASP A 127 2.04 3.17 1.00
CA ASP A 127 2.85 2.59 2.05
C ASP A 127 3.15 3.64 3.12
N TRP A 128 3.00 3.29 4.39
CA TRP A 128 3.16 4.25 5.47
C TRP A 128 3.86 3.64 6.69
N GLU A 129 4.46 4.50 7.48
CA GLU A 129 5.11 4.16 8.74
C GLU A 129 4.93 5.32 9.73
N LYS A 130 4.78 5.03 11.02
CA LYS A 130 4.52 6.04 12.05
C LYS A 130 5.36 5.80 13.28
N VAL A 131 5.90 6.87 13.87
CA VAL A 131 6.63 6.80 15.14
C VAL A 131 5.61 6.75 16.28
N ILE A 132 5.70 5.74 17.12
CA ILE A 132 4.89 5.57 18.33
C ILE A 132 5.81 5.34 19.53
N THR A 133 5.31 5.54 20.74
CA THR A 133 6.04 5.15 21.96
C THR A 133 5.88 3.66 22.22
N GLU A 134 6.65 3.14 23.17
CA GLU A 134 6.51 1.75 23.60
C GLU A 134 5.16 1.52 24.30
N GLU A 135 4.67 2.50 25.05
CA GLU A 135 3.37 2.47 25.71
C GLU A 135 2.21 2.44 24.70
N ASP A 136 2.36 3.08 23.54
CA ASP A 136 1.38 3.04 22.45
C ASP A 136 1.36 1.69 21.73
N ARG A 137 2.33 0.81 21.96
CA ARG A 137 2.39 -0.52 21.34
C ARG A 137 1.46 -1.49 22.04
N ASN A 138 0.17 -1.24 21.97
CA ASN A 138 -0.87 -2.02 22.60
C ASN A 138 -2.06 -2.25 21.65
N PHE A 139 -2.99 -3.12 22.07
CA PHE A 139 -4.12 -3.53 21.25
C PHE A 139 -5.12 -2.38 21.00
N ASP A 140 -5.35 -1.52 21.99
CA ASP A 140 -6.30 -0.40 21.86
C ASP A 140 -5.82 0.62 20.82
N TYR A 141 -4.52 0.89 20.79
CA TYR A 141 -3.92 1.73 19.76
C TYR A 141 -4.01 1.11 18.37
N LEU A 142 -3.79 -0.21 18.27
CA LEU A 142 -3.97 -0.96 17.02
C LEU A 142 -5.41 -0.87 16.53
N MET A 143 -6.40 -1.17 17.38
CA MET A 143 -7.82 -1.09 17.03
C MET A 143 -8.21 0.33 16.56
N THR A 144 -7.77 1.35 17.30
CA THR A 144 -8.01 2.75 16.92
C THR A 144 -7.42 3.08 15.55
N THR A 145 -6.21 2.60 15.28
CA THR A 145 -5.53 2.83 14.00
C THR A 145 -6.25 2.14 12.85
N VAL A 146 -6.63 0.88 13.02
CA VAL A 146 -7.37 0.11 12.01
C VAL A 146 -8.73 0.75 11.71
N ASN A 147 -9.50 1.13 12.73
CA ASN A 147 -10.79 1.81 12.53
C ASN A 147 -10.64 3.11 11.71
N ARG A 148 -9.61 3.92 11.97
CA ARG A 148 -9.34 5.14 11.19
C ARG A 148 -8.96 4.85 9.73
N ILE A 149 -8.25 3.75 9.48
CA ILE A 149 -7.92 3.32 8.11
C ILE A 149 -9.19 2.90 7.38
N VAL A 150 -10.00 2.02 7.98
CA VAL A 150 -11.26 1.54 7.40
C VAL A 150 -12.22 2.70 7.13
N GLU A 151 -12.35 3.64 8.08
CA GLU A 151 -13.14 4.86 7.87
C GLU A 151 -12.64 5.68 6.69
N SER A 152 -11.32 5.83 6.54
CA SER A 152 -10.71 6.55 5.40
C SER A 152 -11.01 5.86 4.07
N ILE A 153 -10.98 4.54 4.03
CA ILE A 153 -11.33 3.73 2.85
C ILE A 153 -12.81 3.91 2.51
N CYS A 154 -13.71 3.71 3.47
CA CYS A 154 -15.15 3.83 3.27
C CYS A 154 -15.54 5.25 2.81
N ASN A 155 -14.99 6.29 3.45
CA ASN A 155 -15.24 7.67 3.07
C ASN A 155 -14.67 8.02 1.68
N THR A 156 -13.61 7.34 1.24
CA THR A 156 -13.11 7.47 -0.13
C THR A 156 -14.07 6.82 -1.12
N LEU A 157 -14.56 5.62 -0.82
CA LEU A 157 -15.54 4.92 -1.66
C LEU A 157 -16.82 5.73 -1.81
N ASP A 158 -17.34 6.34 -0.72
CA ASP A 158 -18.56 7.16 -0.78
C ASP A 158 -18.41 8.33 -1.75
N GLU A 159 -17.26 9.02 -1.75
CA GLU A 159 -17.00 10.12 -2.68
C GLU A 159 -16.88 9.62 -4.13
N VAL A 160 -16.27 8.45 -4.34
CA VAL A 160 -16.18 7.81 -5.67
C VAL A 160 -17.57 7.40 -6.15
N LYS A 161 -18.40 6.79 -5.30
CA LYS A 161 -19.79 6.42 -5.63
C LYS A 161 -20.66 7.65 -5.93
N TYR A 162 -20.43 8.74 -5.23
CA TYR A 162 -21.13 10.00 -5.53
C TYR A 162 -20.83 10.52 -6.94
N GLN A 163 -19.59 10.34 -7.41
CA GLN A 163 -19.19 10.73 -8.77
C GLN A 163 -19.62 9.71 -9.82
N TYR A 164 -19.64 8.42 -9.45
CA TYR A 164 -19.94 7.30 -10.37
C TYR A 164 -21.07 6.45 -9.79
N GLU A 165 -22.31 6.90 -10.02
CA GLU A 165 -23.52 6.31 -9.43
C GLU A 165 -23.77 4.84 -9.82
N HIS A 166 -23.13 4.35 -10.89
CA HIS A 166 -23.25 2.94 -11.31
C HIS A 166 -22.36 1.98 -10.52
N LEU A 167 -21.51 2.48 -9.62
CA LEU A 167 -20.70 1.65 -8.75
C LEU A 167 -21.54 1.19 -7.55
N HIS A 168 -21.79 -0.10 -7.46
CA HIS A 168 -22.61 -0.71 -6.41
C HIS A 168 -21.81 -1.42 -5.32
N THR A 169 -20.47 -1.23 -5.32
CA THR A 169 -19.60 -1.81 -4.28
C THR A 169 -19.94 -1.21 -2.92
N GLU A 170 -20.06 -2.06 -1.92
CA GLU A 170 -20.26 -1.66 -0.53
C GLU A 170 -19.14 -2.20 0.35
N LEU A 171 -18.75 -1.44 1.35
CA LEU A 171 -17.77 -1.83 2.36
C LEU A 171 -18.39 -1.71 3.74
N CYS A 172 -18.13 -2.70 4.59
CA CYS A 172 -18.52 -2.66 5.99
C CYS A 172 -17.61 -1.67 6.75
N ARG A 173 -18.22 -0.73 7.47
CA ARG A 173 -17.49 0.23 8.33
C ARG A 173 -17.15 -0.36 9.69
N GLU A 174 -17.89 -1.36 10.11
CA GLU A 174 -17.68 -2.03 11.38
C GLU A 174 -16.52 -3.02 11.26
N VAL A 175 -15.56 -2.91 12.16
CA VAL A 175 -14.37 -3.75 12.20
C VAL A 175 -14.49 -4.76 13.32
N SER A 176 -14.42 -6.03 12.98
CA SER A 176 -14.31 -7.13 13.95
C SER A 176 -12.85 -7.51 14.17
N PHE A 177 -12.49 -7.69 15.40
CA PHE A 177 -11.13 -8.14 15.78
C PHE A 177 -11.20 -9.56 16.32
N ILE A 178 -10.32 -10.40 15.82
CA ILE A 178 -10.23 -11.82 16.17
C ILE A 178 -8.76 -12.17 16.34
N THR A 179 -8.43 -13.00 17.29
CA THR A 179 -7.08 -13.50 17.49
C THR A 179 -6.77 -14.63 16.52
N SER A 180 -5.46 -14.91 16.31
CA SER A 180 -5.06 -16.05 15.48
C SER A 180 -5.59 -17.39 16.04
N GLN A 181 -5.71 -17.51 17.36
CA GLN A 181 -6.27 -18.69 17.99
C GLN A 181 -7.76 -18.86 17.71
N GLU A 182 -8.55 -17.78 17.81
CA GLU A 182 -9.97 -17.79 17.48
C GLU A 182 -10.25 -18.05 16.00
N LEU A 183 -9.27 -17.78 15.13
CA LEU A 183 -9.37 -18.05 13.69
C LEU A 183 -9.03 -19.51 13.38
N GLU A 184 -8.18 -20.15 14.19
CA GLU A 184 -7.78 -21.56 14.04
C GLU A 184 -8.84 -22.52 14.58
N ASP A 185 -9.53 -22.15 15.65
CA ASP A 185 -10.59 -22.95 16.33
C ASP A 185 -11.91 -22.96 15.50
#